data_a719dd77f9c6ab4b02642acccb4d6ac8
#
_entry.id   a719dd77f9c6ab4b02642acccb4d6ac8
#
_cell.length_a   1.000
_cell.length_b   1.000
_cell.length_c   1.000
_cell.angle_alpha   90.00
_cell.angle_beta   90.00
_cell.angle_gamma   90.00
#
_symmetry.space_group_name_H-M   'P 1'
#
loop_
_entity.id
_entity.type
_entity.pdbx_description
1 polymer ?
#
loop_
_entity_poly.entity_id
_entity_poly.type
_entity_poly.pdbx_seq_one_letter_code
_entity_poly.pdbx_strand_id
1 'polypeptide(L)'
;MPIISHKEVDGYLKQFPKMLEDGALPSIFLIYGEEVLYKAVLERILEILVPAEQRSFLYEPFEGMNENVIDALRSVNTFALLQGMKVVGLLDSRIFYSKQDTSKLLEKAHAAHKRREYRQAAGAVMSLLGMLNVSLSDLADSAVRSSLKFEQSSIADGGWFDDLIKYCRDQQIAPGGTADAAGALMQAIENGFPQKHYLVITTDVVDKRKRLFKIIQEKGLVIDCSVPRGERQADKAEQEA
;
A
#
# COMPACT_ATOMS: atom_id res chain seq x y z
N MET A 1 20.22 1.74 -2.16
CA MET A 1 20.08 3.05 -2.85
C MET A 1 19.67 4.14 -1.87
N PRO A 2 19.90 5.44 -2.15
CA PRO A 2 19.40 6.53 -1.30
C PRO A 2 17.86 6.56 -1.29
N ILE A 3 17.29 7.06 -0.21
CA ILE A 3 15.86 7.40 -0.15
C ILE A 3 15.71 8.78 -0.77
N ILE A 4 14.84 8.92 -1.77
CA ILE A 4 14.57 10.17 -2.46
C ILE A 4 13.41 10.88 -1.78
N SER A 5 13.59 12.14 -1.42
CA SER A 5 12.49 12.98 -0.93
C SER A 5 11.55 13.37 -2.07
N HIS A 6 10.25 13.52 -1.78
CA HIS A 6 9.28 14.00 -2.78
C HIS A 6 9.68 15.35 -3.42
N LYS A 7 10.44 16.19 -2.71
CA LYS A 7 10.95 17.47 -3.22
C LYS A 7 12.04 17.27 -4.30
N GLU A 8 12.74 16.14 -4.28
CA GLU A 8 13.83 15.80 -5.21
C GLU A 8 13.38 14.90 -6.36
N VAL A 9 12.16 14.40 -6.28
CA VAL A 9 11.61 13.40 -7.20
C VAL A 9 11.68 13.83 -8.65
N ASP A 10 11.39 15.09 -8.95
CA ASP A 10 11.40 15.62 -10.33
C ASP A 10 12.79 15.58 -10.97
N GLY A 11 13.81 15.94 -10.18
CA GLY A 11 15.18 15.85 -10.63
C GLY A 11 15.62 14.41 -10.89
N TYR A 12 15.12 13.48 -10.06
CA TYR A 12 15.44 12.06 -10.19
C TYR A 12 14.71 11.41 -11.37
N LEU A 13 13.41 11.70 -11.55
CA LEU A 13 12.61 11.16 -12.66
C LEU A 13 13.14 11.56 -14.04
N LYS A 14 13.79 12.72 -14.16
CA LYS A 14 14.46 13.14 -15.42
C LYS A 14 15.58 12.19 -15.85
N GLN A 15 16.09 11.37 -14.95
CA GLN A 15 17.13 10.38 -15.23
C GLN A 15 16.56 9.04 -15.71
N PHE A 16 15.25 8.79 -15.53
CA PHE A 16 14.62 7.51 -15.88
C PHE A 16 14.82 7.10 -17.34
N PRO A 17 14.66 8.00 -18.36
CA PRO A 17 14.89 7.60 -19.75
C PRO A 17 16.29 7.02 -19.96
N LYS A 18 17.32 7.67 -19.40
CA LYS A 18 18.68 7.17 -19.49
C LYS A 18 18.88 5.87 -18.72
N MET A 19 18.32 5.77 -17.52
CA MET A 19 18.38 4.53 -16.70
C MET A 19 17.67 3.35 -17.39
N LEU A 20 16.62 3.62 -18.15
CA LEU A 20 15.92 2.61 -18.96
C LEU A 20 16.79 2.14 -20.14
N GLU A 21 17.45 3.06 -20.85
CA GLU A 21 18.37 2.74 -21.95
C GLU A 21 19.56 1.90 -21.44
N ASP A 22 20.11 2.27 -20.29
CA ASP A 22 21.25 1.60 -19.66
C ASP A 22 20.84 0.28 -18.94
N GLY A 23 19.55 -0.03 -18.84
CA GLY A 23 19.03 -1.18 -18.07
C GLY A 23 19.26 -1.08 -16.56
N ALA A 24 19.47 0.15 -16.07
CA ALA A 24 19.83 0.44 -14.68
C ALA A 24 18.64 0.85 -13.79
N LEU A 25 17.43 0.97 -14.37
CA LEU A 25 16.24 1.31 -13.59
C LEU A 25 15.83 0.12 -12.71
N PRO A 26 15.70 0.32 -11.37
CA PRO A 26 15.24 -0.75 -10.49
C PRO A 26 13.85 -1.25 -10.87
N SER A 27 13.60 -2.55 -10.72
CA SER A 27 12.32 -3.16 -11.04
C SER A 27 11.27 -3.05 -9.91
N ILE A 28 11.66 -2.52 -8.74
CA ILE A 28 10.74 -2.28 -7.61
C ILE A 28 10.84 -0.86 -7.11
N PHE A 29 9.67 -0.25 -6.86
CA PHE A 29 9.50 1.08 -6.31
C PHE A 29 8.65 1.01 -5.04
N LEU A 30 9.06 1.73 -4.00
CA LEU A 30 8.27 1.97 -2.80
C LEU A 30 8.06 3.47 -2.63
N ILE A 31 6.82 3.91 -2.67
CA ILE A 31 6.44 5.30 -2.49
C ILE A 31 5.59 5.37 -1.22
N TYR A 32 5.99 6.14 -0.22
CA TYR A 32 5.27 6.16 1.05
C TYR A 32 5.16 7.56 1.65
N GLY A 33 4.14 7.79 2.48
CA GLY A 33 3.91 9.03 3.20
C GLY A 33 2.51 9.62 2.99
N GLU A 34 2.41 10.92 2.69
CA GLU A 34 1.12 11.58 2.46
C GLU A 34 0.45 11.10 1.18
N GLU A 35 -0.82 10.71 1.29
CA GLU A 35 -1.57 10.06 0.20
C GLU A 35 -1.62 10.89 -1.08
N VAL A 36 -1.88 12.19 -0.96
CA VAL A 36 -1.93 13.09 -2.12
C VAL A 36 -0.58 13.14 -2.84
N LEU A 37 0.52 13.17 -2.08
CA LEU A 37 1.86 13.26 -2.63
C LEU A 37 2.30 11.95 -3.27
N TYR A 38 2.11 10.80 -2.60
CA TYR A 38 2.54 9.54 -3.21
C TYR A 38 1.70 9.16 -4.43
N LYS A 39 0.40 9.52 -4.49
CA LYS A 39 -0.42 9.34 -5.69
C LYS A 39 0.08 10.20 -6.86
N ALA A 40 0.42 11.46 -6.59
CA ALA A 40 1.00 12.33 -7.61
C ALA A 40 2.34 11.80 -8.14
N VAL A 41 3.20 11.27 -7.27
CA VAL A 41 4.47 10.66 -7.66
C VAL A 41 4.25 9.39 -8.49
N LEU A 42 3.28 8.54 -8.10
CA LEU A 42 2.91 7.35 -8.85
C LEU A 42 2.49 7.71 -10.29
N GLU A 43 1.59 8.68 -10.45
CA GLU A 43 1.15 9.11 -11.78
C GLU A 43 2.32 9.56 -12.67
N ARG A 44 3.27 10.33 -12.11
CA ARG A 44 4.46 10.77 -12.86
C ARG A 44 5.37 9.61 -13.27
N ILE A 45 5.52 8.60 -12.41
CA ILE A 45 6.26 7.39 -12.77
C ILE A 45 5.54 6.65 -13.89
N LEU A 46 4.21 6.53 -13.82
CA LEU A 46 3.40 5.90 -14.84
C LEU A 46 3.48 6.65 -16.18
N GLU A 47 3.49 7.98 -16.18
CA GLU A 47 3.66 8.79 -17.39
C GLU A 47 4.97 8.50 -18.13
N ILE A 48 6.03 8.16 -17.39
CA ILE A 48 7.33 7.85 -17.98
C ILE A 48 7.40 6.39 -18.46
N LEU A 49 6.84 5.45 -17.67
CA LEU A 49 6.98 4.03 -17.92
C LEU A 49 5.94 3.48 -18.89
N VAL A 50 4.73 4.04 -18.89
CA VAL A 50 3.59 3.51 -19.65
C VAL A 50 2.91 4.62 -20.44
N PRO A 51 2.95 4.58 -21.78
CA PRO A 51 2.20 5.51 -22.61
C PRO A 51 0.71 5.52 -22.25
N ALA A 52 0.08 6.69 -22.28
CA ALA A 52 -1.31 6.87 -21.82
C ALA A 52 -2.28 5.94 -22.58
N GLU A 53 -2.07 5.75 -23.89
CA GLU A 53 -2.90 4.91 -24.75
C GLU A 53 -2.77 3.41 -24.44
N GLN A 54 -1.69 3.00 -23.76
CA GLN A 54 -1.39 1.61 -23.43
C GLN A 54 -1.60 1.30 -21.95
N ARG A 55 -2.00 2.27 -21.13
CA ARG A 55 -2.18 2.08 -19.68
C ARG A 55 -3.16 0.95 -19.33
N SER A 56 -4.25 0.81 -20.06
CA SER A 56 -5.22 -0.26 -19.83
C SER A 56 -4.68 -1.68 -20.05
N PHE A 57 -3.56 -1.83 -20.75
CA PHE A 57 -2.96 -3.12 -21.07
C PHE A 57 -1.63 -3.37 -20.33
N LEU A 58 -0.90 -2.31 -20.00
CA LEU A 58 0.45 -2.40 -19.45
C LEU A 58 0.54 -1.97 -17.98
N TYR A 59 -0.50 -1.35 -17.43
CA TYR A 59 -0.60 -1.04 -16.02
C TYR A 59 -1.74 -1.80 -15.36
N GLU A 60 -1.42 -2.59 -14.33
CA GLU A 60 -2.37 -3.42 -13.59
C GLU A 60 -2.33 -3.04 -12.10
N PRO A 61 -3.31 -2.26 -11.62
CA PRO A 61 -3.40 -1.89 -10.21
C PRO A 61 -4.11 -2.97 -9.38
N PHE A 62 -3.54 -3.29 -8.23
CA PHE A 62 -4.13 -4.10 -7.18
C PHE A 62 -4.31 -3.25 -5.92
N GLU A 63 -5.45 -3.41 -5.25
CA GLU A 63 -5.62 -2.88 -3.89
C GLU A 63 -4.58 -3.52 -2.97
N GLY A 64 -3.92 -2.72 -2.11
CA GLY A 64 -2.79 -3.17 -1.29
C GLY A 64 -3.18 -4.03 -0.08
N MET A 65 -4.26 -4.81 -0.18
CA MET A 65 -4.61 -5.83 0.80
C MET A 65 -3.60 -6.98 0.73
N ASN A 66 -3.32 -7.61 1.87
CA ASN A 66 -2.29 -8.66 1.94
C ASN A 66 -2.59 -9.86 1.04
N GLU A 67 -3.85 -10.19 0.83
CA GLU A 67 -4.30 -11.23 -0.08
C GLU A 67 -3.97 -10.95 -1.55
N ASN A 68 -3.95 -9.68 -1.94
CA ASN A 68 -3.66 -9.27 -3.31
C ASN A 68 -2.15 -9.27 -3.64
N VAL A 69 -1.28 -9.40 -2.64
CA VAL A 69 0.18 -9.43 -2.86
C VAL A 69 0.58 -10.58 -3.76
N ILE A 70 0.02 -11.76 -3.55
CA ILE A 70 0.34 -12.96 -4.35
C ILE A 70 -0.13 -12.78 -5.80
N ASP A 71 -1.30 -12.20 -6.01
CA ASP A 71 -1.83 -11.96 -7.35
C ASP A 71 -1.02 -10.85 -8.07
N ALA A 72 -0.63 -9.79 -7.38
CA ALA A 72 0.28 -8.79 -7.91
C ALA A 72 1.65 -9.40 -8.29
N LEU A 73 2.19 -10.31 -7.47
CA LEU A 73 3.43 -11.03 -7.77
C LEU A 73 3.28 -11.98 -8.96
N ARG A 74 2.15 -12.66 -9.10
CA ARG A 74 1.85 -13.47 -10.30
C ARG A 74 1.78 -12.59 -11.53
N SER A 75 1.06 -11.47 -11.43
CA SER A 75 0.93 -10.54 -12.55
C SER A 75 2.28 -10.00 -12.99
N VAL A 76 3.12 -9.47 -12.09
CA VAL A 76 4.42 -8.90 -12.48
C VAL A 76 5.35 -9.93 -13.12
N ASN A 77 5.18 -11.23 -12.80
CA ASN A 77 5.96 -12.33 -13.39
C ASN A 77 5.33 -12.91 -14.68
N THR A 78 4.12 -12.47 -15.05
CA THR A 78 3.44 -12.89 -16.28
C THR A 78 3.75 -11.91 -17.40
N PHE A 79 4.18 -12.40 -18.56
CA PHE A 79 4.49 -11.55 -19.71
C PHE A 79 3.27 -10.76 -20.17
N ALA A 80 3.50 -9.50 -20.54
CA ALA A 80 2.47 -8.69 -21.15
C ALA A 80 2.14 -9.17 -22.57
N LEU A 81 0.88 -9.03 -22.98
CA LEU A 81 0.46 -9.38 -24.34
C LEU A 81 1.00 -8.36 -25.37
N LEU A 82 1.23 -7.14 -24.95
CA LEU A 82 1.79 -6.07 -25.78
C LEU A 82 3.27 -5.88 -25.49
N GLN A 83 4.02 -5.45 -26.53
CA GLN A 83 5.39 -5.01 -26.33
C GLN A 83 5.39 -3.68 -25.56
N GLY A 84 6.17 -3.61 -24.49
CA GLY A 84 6.27 -2.43 -23.65
C GLY A 84 6.82 -2.74 -22.27
N MET A 85 6.70 -1.78 -21.37
CA MET A 85 7.04 -1.92 -19.96
C MET A 85 5.77 -2.24 -19.18
N LYS A 86 5.73 -3.41 -18.55
CA LYS A 86 4.63 -3.79 -17.68
C LYS A 86 4.83 -3.20 -16.29
N VAL A 87 3.84 -2.51 -15.78
CA VAL A 87 3.83 -1.96 -14.43
C VAL A 87 2.68 -2.59 -13.64
N VAL A 88 2.99 -3.15 -12.49
CA VAL A 88 2.00 -3.65 -11.53
C VAL A 88 2.03 -2.75 -10.31
N GLY A 89 0.88 -2.20 -9.95
CA GLY A 89 0.70 -1.36 -8.77
C GLY A 89 0.11 -2.15 -7.62
N LEU A 90 0.77 -2.17 -6.46
CA LEU A 90 0.19 -2.61 -5.19
C LEU A 90 -0.11 -1.36 -4.37
N LEU A 91 -1.34 -0.87 -4.49
CA LEU A 91 -1.72 0.47 -4.03
C LEU A 91 -2.25 0.44 -2.59
N ASP A 92 -1.84 1.45 -1.80
CA ASP A 92 -2.26 1.59 -0.40
C ASP A 92 -1.95 0.34 0.44
N SER A 93 -0.76 -0.23 0.22
CA SER A 93 -0.36 -1.51 0.78
C SER A 93 -0.25 -1.49 2.30
N ARG A 94 -0.85 -2.48 2.94
CA ARG A 94 -0.84 -2.67 4.38
C ARG A 94 0.25 -3.61 4.87
N ILE A 95 1.08 -4.13 3.98
CA ILE A 95 2.15 -5.08 4.27
C ILE A 95 3.21 -4.50 5.22
N PHE A 96 3.34 -3.16 5.25
CA PHE A 96 4.27 -2.44 6.12
C PHE A 96 3.69 -2.12 7.50
N TYR A 97 2.40 -2.27 7.70
CA TYR A 97 1.76 -1.98 8.98
C TYR A 97 2.24 -2.93 10.08
N SER A 98 2.29 -2.43 11.30
CA SER A 98 2.65 -3.17 12.51
C SER A 98 1.51 -3.15 13.53
N LYS A 99 1.66 -3.92 14.62
CA LYS A 99 0.67 -3.90 15.72
C LYS A 99 0.48 -2.50 16.34
N GLN A 100 1.43 -1.59 16.16
CA GLN A 100 1.32 -0.19 16.64
C GLN A 100 0.44 0.67 15.73
N ASP A 101 0.12 0.22 14.52
CA ASP A 101 -0.67 0.95 13.53
C ASP A 101 -2.15 0.56 13.54
N THR A 102 -2.58 -0.23 14.53
CA THR A 102 -3.98 -0.70 14.66
C THR A 102 -4.99 0.44 14.72
N SER A 103 -4.68 1.53 15.46
CA SER A 103 -5.53 2.71 15.55
C SER A 103 -5.73 3.36 14.18
N LYS A 104 -4.66 3.49 13.38
CA LYS A 104 -4.74 4.06 12.03
C LYS A 104 -5.57 3.21 11.09
N LEU A 105 -5.46 1.88 11.18
CA LEU A 105 -6.29 0.98 10.38
C LEU A 105 -7.77 1.12 10.75
N LEU A 106 -8.06 1.26 12.04
CA LEU A 106 -9.41 1.46 12.52
C LEU A 106 -9.99 2.80 12.03
N GLU A 107 -9.22 3.89 12.13
CA GLU A 107 -9.60 5.20 11.61
C GLU A 107 -9.86 5.16 10.08
N LYS A 108 -8.99 4.49 9.32
CA LYS A 108 -9.17 4.30 7.88
C LYS A 108 -10.42 3.50 7.56
N ALA A 109 -10.66 2.40 8.29
CA ALA A 109 -11.85 1.58 8.11
C ALA A 109 -13.13 2.40 8.36
N HIS A 110 -13.17 3.18 9.45
CA HIS A 110 -14.30 4.03 9.77
C HIS A 110 -14.52 5.15 8.74
N ALA A 111 -13.45 5.82 8.30
CA ALA A 111 -13.53 6.84 7.28
C ALA A 111 -14.05 6.28 5.95
N ALA A 112 -13.57 5.12 5.51
CA ALA A 112 -14.04 4.44 4.33
C ALA A 112 -15.51 3.99 4.47
N HIS A 113 -15.91 3.46 5.63
CA HIS A 113 -17.31 3.12 5.90
C HIS A 113 -18.24 4.34 5.79
N LYS A 114 -17.85 5.50 6.34
CA LYS A 114 -18.62 6.75 6.19
C LYS A 114 -18.80 7.19 4.73
N ARG A 115 -17.78 6.92 3.89
CA ARG A 115 -17.87 7.19 2.43
C ARG A 115 -18.60 6.09 1.66
N ARG A 116 -19.13 5.06 2.33
CA ARG A 116 -19.76 3.85 1.74
C ARG A 116 -18.81 3.01 0.86
N GLU A 117 -17.53 3.13 1.06
CA GLU A 117 -16.47 2.34 0.41
C GLU A 117 -16.27 1.02 1.19
N TYR A 118 -17.33 0.19 1.23
CA TYR A 118 -17.39 -0.98 2.12
C TYR A 118 -16.26 -1.99 1.87
N ARG A 119 -15.84 -2.17 0.62
CA ARG A 119 -14.75 -3.09 0.30
C ARG A 119 -13.43 -2.61 0.90
N GLN A 120 -13.13 -1.32 0.77
CA GLN A 120 -11.91 -0.72 1.34
C GLN A 120 -11.94 -0.76 2.87
N ALA A 121 -13.09 -0.45 3.47
CA ALA A 121 -13.30 -0.54 4.91
C ALA A 121 -13.11 -1.97 5.42
N ALA A 122 -13.72 -2.96 4.75
CA ALA A 122 -13.57 -4.39 5.05
C ALA A 122 -12.11 -4.83 5.00
N GLY A 123 -11.39 -4.47 3.95
CA GLY A 123 -9.97 -4.78 3.83
C GLY A 123 -9.13 -4.19 4.98
N ALA A 124 -9.47 -2.98 5.50
CA ALA A 124 -8.77 -2.39 6.64
C ALA A 124 -9.03 -3.19 7.93
N VAL A 125 -10.28 -3.60 8.16
CA VAL A 125 -10.63 -4.45 9.31
C VAL A 125 -10.00 -5.83 9.21
N MET A 126 -10.03 -6.46 8.03
CA MET A 126 -9.41 -7.78 7.85
C MET A 126 -7.89 -7.74 8.07
N SER A 127 -7.23 -6.68 7.62
CA SER A 127 -5.79 -6.47 7.90
C SER A 127 -5.53 -6.30 9.39
N LEU A 128 -6.39 -5.54 10.10
CA LEU A 128 -6.32 -5.39 11.55
C LEU A 128 -6.44 -6.74 12.26
N LEU A 129 -7.47 -7.52 11.93
CA LEU A 129 -7.72 -8.82 12.53
C LEU A 129 -6.57 -9.80 12.24
N GLY A 130 -6.08 -9.83 11.01
CA GLY A 130 -4.92 -10.66 10.62
C GLY A 130 -3.65 -10.31 11.39
N MET A 131 -3.38 -9.01 11.66
CA MET A 131 -2.24 -8.59 12.49
C MET A 131 -2.36 -8.98 13.95
N LEU A 132 -3.60 -9.08 14.46
CA LEU A 132 -3.88 -9.47 15.84
C LEU A 132 -4.06 -10.97 16.00
N ASN A 133 -4.01 -11.75 14.92
CA ASN A 133 -4.35 -13.16 14.85
C ASN A 133 -5.76 -13.46 15.41
N VAL A 134 -6.72 -12.60 15.09
CA VAL A 134 -8.14 -12.74 15.49
C VAL A 134 -8.93 -13.14 14.24
N SER A 135 -9.71 -14.21 14.36
CA SER A 135 -10.63 -14.63 13.30
C SER A 135 -12.00 -13.93 13.44
N LEU A 136 -12.81 -13.96 12.37
CA LEU A 136 -14.18 -13.45 12.40
C LEU A 136 -15.07 -14.21 13.40
N SER A 137 -14.77 -15.48 13.68
CA SER A 137 -15.47 -16.28 14.69
C SER A 137 -15.13 -15.84 16.11
N ASP A 138 -13.88 -15.43 16.38
CA ASP A 138 -13.45 -14.99 17.69
C ASP A 138 -14.12 -13.68 18.12
N LEU A 139 -14.60 -12.89 17.17
CA LEU A 139 -15.35 -11.67 17.45
C LEU A 139 -16.73 -11.90 18.05
N ALA A 140 -17.21 -13.14 18.13
CA ALA A 140 -18.40 -13.50 18.91
C ALA A 140 -18.15 -13.41 20.42
N ASP A 141 -16.88 -13.52 20.86
CA ASP A 141 -16.47 -13.37 22.24
C ASP A 141 -16.34 -11.89 22.61
N SER A 142 -17.11 -11.46 23.61
CA SER A 142 -17.08 -10.08 24.10
C SER A 142 -15.71 -9.67 24.66
N ALA A 143 -14.98 -10.61 25.26
CA ALA A 143 -13.63 -10.34 25.78
C ALA A 143 -12.64 -10.05 24.66
N VAL A 144 -12.72 -10.77 23.52
CA VAL A 144 -11.91 -10.50 22.33
C VAL A 144 -12.25 -9.13 21.76
N ARG A 145 -13.54 -8.80 21.64
CA ARG A 145 -13.97 -7.47 21.16
C ARG A 145 -13.45 -6.34 22.04
N SER A 146 -13.56 -6.48 23.36
CA SER A 146 -13.05 -5.48 24.31
C SER A 146 -11.54 -5.33 24.24
N SER A 147 -10.80 -6.40 23.93
CA SER A 147 -9.34 -6.37 23.78
C SER A 147 -8.88 -5.54 22.56
N LEU A 148 -9.74 -5.36 21.57
CA LEU A 148 -9.48 -4.53 20.39
C LEU A 148 -9.48 -3.01 20.69
N LYS A 149 -9.80 -2.62 21.94
CA LYS A 149 -9.76 -1.24 22.47
C LYS A 149 -10.53 -0.22 21.64
N PHE A 150 -11.64 -0.62 21.01
CA PHE A 150 -12.50 0.29 20.25
C PHE A 150 -13.06 1.43 21.12
N GLU A 151 -13.23 1.16 22.44
CA GLU A 151 -13.82 2.11 23.39
C GLU A 151 -12.94 3.32 23.71
N GLN A 152 -11.64 3.27 23.41
CA GLN A 152 -10.69 4.38 23.67
C GLN A 152 -10.47 5.30 22.47
N SER A 153 -11.04 4.98 21.30
CA SER A 153 -10.98 5.83 20.12
C SER A 153 -12.25 6.67 20.02
N SER A 154 -12.15 7.86 19.41
CA SER A 154 -13.28 8.71 19.06
C SER A 154 -14.31 8.06 18.11
N ILE A 155 -14.22 6.76 17.91
CA ILE A 155 -14.99 5.89 17.01
C ILE A 155 -15.95 5.00 17.85
N ALA A 156 -16.32 5.43 19.05
CA ALA A 156 -17.08 4.65 20.04
C ALA A 156 -18.51 4.22 19.62
N ASP A 157 -19.00 4.67 18.47
CA ASP A 157 -20.28 4.18 17.92
C ASP A 157 -20.04 2.86 17.17
N GLY A 158 -20.15 1.73 17.91
CA GLY A 158 -19.78 0.38 17.44
C GLY A 158 -20.66 -0.21 16.33
N GLY A 159 -21.76 0.41 15.95
CA GLY A 159 -22.70 -0.11 14.94
C GLY A 159 -22.05 -0.31 13.57
N TRP A 160 -21.24 0.64 13.13
CA TRP A 160 -20.52 0.57 11.85
C TRP A 160 -19.59 -0.64 11.74
N PHE A 161 -18.98 -1.04 12.85
CA PHE A 161 -18.08 -2.18 12.86
C PHE A 161 -18.84 -3.50 12.70
N ASP A 162 -20.00 -3.64 13.35
CA ASP A 162 -20.87 -4.80 13.19
C ASP A 162 -21.43 -4.91 11.77
N ASP A 163 -21.84 -3.80 11.19
CA ASP A 163 -22.25 -3.74 9.77
C ASP A 163 -21.13 -4.22 8.84
N LEU A 164 -19.90 -3.81 9.14
CA LEU A 164 -18.75 -4.16 8.33
C LEU A 164 -18.34 -5.63 8.52
N ILE A 165 -18.40 -6.16 9.74
CA ILE A 165 -18.18 -7.59 10.01
C ILE A 165 -19.25 -8.45 9.29
N LYS A 166 -20.50 -8.01 9.30
CA LYS A 166 -21.56 -8.67 8.52
C LYS A 166 -21.25 -8.66 7.03
N TYR A 167 -20.87 -7.50 6.48
CA TYR A 167 -20.42 -7.39 5.10
C TYR A 167 -19.28 -8.34 4.76
N CYS A 168 -18.26 -8.44 5.63
CA CYS A 168 -17.15 -9.36 5.42
C CYS A 168 -17.59 -10.82 5.37
N ARG A 169 -18.52 -11.23 6.24
CA ARG A 169 -19.09 -12.59 6.23
C ARG A 169 -19.88 -12.86 4.96
N ASP A 170 -20.75 -11.93 4.55
CA ASP A 170 -21.60 -12.06 3.37
C ASP A 170 -20.76 -12.14 2.08
N GLN A 171 -19.64 -11.42 2.04
CA GLN A 171 -18.71 -11.42 0.90
C GLN A 171 -17.59 -12.46 1.03
N GLN A 172 -17.59 -13.31 2.07
CA GLN A 172 -16.59 -14.34 2.35
C GLN A 172 -15.14 -13.81 2.41
N ILE A 173 -14.98 -12.56 2.89
CA ILE A 173 -13.66 -11.94 3.04
C ILE A 173 -13.03 -12.49 4.32
N ALA A 174 -11.88 -13.13 4.21
CA ALA A 174 -11.14 -13.69 5.34
C ALA A 174 -9.98 -12.77 5.76
N PRO A 175 -9.54 -12.79 7.04
CA PRO A 175 -8.32 -12.12 7.45
C PRO A 175 -7.11 -12.70 6.69
N GLY A 176 -6.42 -11.86 5.90
CA GLY A 176 -5.21 -12.26 5.18
C GLY A 176 -3.99 -12.32 6.12
N GLY A 177 -3.19 -13.38 6.03
CA GLY A 177 -1.95 -13.51 6.79
C GLY A 177 -0.87 -12.56 6.28
N THR A 178 -0.44 -11.58 7.10
CA THR A 178 0.63 -10.63 6.73
C THR A 178 2.00 -11.29 6.59
N ALA A 179 2.26 -12.34 7.35
CA ALA A 179 3.57 -13.00 7.37
C ALA A 179 3.91 -13.69 6.04
N ASP A 180 2.95 -14.42 5.46
CA ASP A 180 3.14 -15.14 4.21
C ASP A 180 3.30 -14.19 3.02
N ALA A 181 2.50 -13.12 2.98
CA ALA A 181 2.57 -12.10 1.94
C ALA A 181 3.91 -11.35 1.94
N ALA A 182 4.40 -10.96 3.13
CA ALA A 182 5.69 -10.30 3.27
C ALA A 182 6.86 -11.23 2.89
N GLY A 183 6.79 -12.51 3.29
CA GLY A 183 7.78 -13.52 2.91
C GLY A 183 7.84 -13.73 1.40
N ALA A 184 6.69 -13.91 0.76
CA ALA A 184 6.59 -14.07 -0.69
C ALA A 184 7.12 -12.85 -1.44
N LEU A 185 6.77 -11.63 -0.98
CA LEU A 185 7.27 -10.40 -1.59
C LEU A 185 8.78 -10.26 -1.45
N MET A 186 9.35 -10.53 -0.27
CA MET A 186 10.80 -10.49 -0.06
C MET A 186 11.52 -11.47 -0.99
N GLN A 187 11.03 -12.71 -1.09
CA GLN A 187 11.61 -13.72 -1.97
C GLN A 187 11.53 -13.30 -3.45
N ALA A 188 10.40 -12.75 -3.89
CA ALA A 188 10.25 -12.27 -5.26
C ALA A 188 11.23 -11.13 -5.58
N ILE A 189 11.44 -10.18 -4.65
CA ILE A 189 12.41 -9.10 -4.81
C ILE A 189 13.85 -9.64 -4.85
N GLU A 190 14.17 -10.63 -4.02
CA GLU A 190 15.49 -11.27 -4.01
C GLU A 190 15.78 -11.99 -5.33
N ASN A 191 14.78 -12.67 -5.91
CA ASN A 191 14.87 -13.36 -7.21
C ASN A 191 14.90 -12.38 -8.40
N GLY A 192 14.41 -11.16 -8.22
CA GLY A 192 14.22 -10.16 -9.29
C GLY A 192 12.97 -10.42 -10.12
N PHE A 193 12.62 -9.44 -10.95
CA PHE A 193 11.49 -9.52 -11.89
C PHE A 193 11.97 -9.61 -13.35
N PRO A 194 11.14 -10.08 -14.28
CA PRO A 194 11.48 -10.09 -15.69
C PRO A 194 11.87 -8.69 -16.20
N GLN A 195 12.71 -8.63 -17.22
CA GLN A 195 13.11 -7.34 -17.81
C GLN A 195 11.89 -6.53 -18.25
N LYS A 196 11.94 -5.21 -18.01
CA LYS A 196 10.84 -4.27 -18.31
C LYS A 196 9.55 -4.52 -17.51
N HIS A 197 9.61 -5.31 -16.45
CA HIS A 197 8.51 -5.48 -15.51
C HIS A 197 8.83 -4.75 -14.20
N TYR A 198 7.89 -3.97 -13.74
CA TYR A 198 8.05 -3.09 -12.58
C TYR A 198 6.93 -3.33 -11.57
N LEU A 199 7.28 -3.44 -10.31
CA LEU A 199 6.33 -3.45 -9.19
C LEU A 199 6.42 -2.12 -8.46
N VAL A 200 5.32 -1.38 -8.40
CA VAL A 200 5.21 -0.13 -7.65
C VAL A 200 4.33 -0.35 -6.45
N ILE A 201 4.85 -0.11 -5.27
CA ILE A 201 4.12 -0.26 -4.00
C ILE A 201 3.90 1.13 -3.42
N THR A 202 2.65 1.48 -3.10
CA THR A 202 2.33 2.69 -2.35
C THR A 202 1.83 2.35 -0.96
N THR A 203 2.13 3.20 0.02
CA THR A 203 1.64 3.07 1.41
C THR A 203 1.78 4.40 2.15
N ASP A 204 0.95 4.64 3.16
CA ASP A 204 1.09 5.81 4.03
C ASP A 204 2.06 5.58 5.21
N VAL A 205 2.38 4.32 5.52
CA VAL A 205 3.19 3.95 6.68
C VAL A 205 4.25 2.93 6.31
N VAL A 206 5.47 3.18 6.77
CA VAL A 206 6.57 2.20 6.72
C VAL A 206 7.26 2.10 8.08
N ASP A 207 7.59 0.88 8.49
CA ASP A 207 8.57 0.66 9.55
C ASP A 207 9.94 0.38 8.90
N LYS A 208 10.82 1.40 8.93
CA LYS A 208 12.16 1.33 8.33
C LYS A 208 13.06 0.25 8.94
N ARG A 209 12.68 -0.32 10.10
CA ARG A 209 13.40 -1.42 10.76
C ARG A 209 13.07 -2.78 10.15
N LYS A 210 11.91 -2.91 9.50
CA LYS A 210 11.47 -4.18 8.90
C LYS A 210 12.42 -4.63 7.79
N ARG A 211 12.65 -5.95 7.73
CA ARG A 211 13.51 -6.58 6.72
C ARG A 211 13.01 -6.26 5.30
N LEU A 212 11.69 -6.29 5.07
CA LEU A 212 11.10 -5.95 3.77
C LEU A 212 11.51 -4.54 3.31
N PHE A 213 11.43 -3.53 4.20
CA PHE A 213 11.86 -2.16 3.84
C PHE A 213 13.34 -2.12 3.44
N LYS A 214 14.20 -2.80 4.20
CA LYS A 214 15.65 -2.82 3.95
C LYS A 214 15.99 -3.47 2.60
N ILE A 215 15.33 -4.57 2.26
CA ILE A 215 15.50 -5.26 0.96
C ILE A 215 15.07 -4.34 -0.19
N ILE A 216 13.91 -3.66 -0.07
CA ILE A 216 13.48 -2.71 -1.10
C ILE A 216 14.44 -1.53 -1.20
N GLN A 217 14.93 -1.01 -0.08
CA GLN A 217 15.92 0.08 -0.08
C GLN A 217 17.24 -0.33 -0.75
N GLU A 218 17.66 -1.58 -0.60
CA GLU A 218 18.88 -2.10 -1.21
C GLU A 218 18.73 -2.31 -2.73
N LYS A 219 17.64 -2.94 -3.16
CA LYS A 219 17.45 -3.43 -4.53
C LYS A 219 16.53 -2.56 -5.39
N GLY A 220 15.80 -1.63 -4.78
CA GLY A 220 14.77 -0.84 -5.42
C GLY A 220 14.95 0.67 -5.24
N LEU A 221 13.97 1.41 -5.69
CA LEU A 221 13.85 2.85 -5.47
C LEU A 221 12.84 3.12 -4.35
N VAL A 222 13.25 3.90 -3.35
CA VAL A 222 12.39 4.33 -2.24
C VAL A 222 12.18 5.83 -2.31
N ILE A 223 10.92 6.27 -2.34
CA ILE A 223 10.53 7.68 -2.38
C ILE A 223 9.75 8.01 -1.10
N ASP A 224 10.24 8.98 -0.35
CA ASP A 224 9.65 9.47 0.90
C ASP A 224 8.79 10.71 0.63
N CYS A 225 7.49 10.54 0.71
CA CYS A 225 6.48 11.59 0.59
C CYS A 225 5.96 12.06 1.97
N SER A 226 6.70 11.81 3.04
CA SER A 226 6.32 12.28 4.38
C SER A 226 6.49 13.77 4.50
N VAL A 227 5.50 14.45 5.10
CA VAL A 227 5.57 15.89 5.41
C VAL A 227 5.79 16.05 6.91
N PRO A 228 6.78 16.86 7.34
CA PRO A 228 6.99 17.17 8.75
C PRO A 228 5.74 17.75 9.39
N ARG A 229 5.45 17.40 10.65
CA ARG A 229 4.23 17.83 11.35
C ARG A 229 4.05 19.35 11.40
N GLY A 230 5.14 20.13 11.38
CA GLY A 230 5.13 21.60 11.37
C GLY A 230 4.65 22.19 10.04
N GLU A 231 4.99 21.59 8.92
CA GLU A 231 4.55 22.03 7.58
C GLU A 231 3.06 21.77 7.36
N ARG A 232 2.50 20.67 7.89
CA ARG A 232 1.06 20.36 7.82
C ARG A 232 0.17 21.43 8.48
N GLN A 233 0.67 22.12 9.49
CA GLN A 233 -0.08 23.20 10.16
C GLN A 233 -0.05 24.50 9.37
N ALA A 234 1.06 24.77 8.68
CA ALA A 234 1.21 25.95 7.82
C ALA A 234 0.30 25.86 6.58
N ASP A 235 0.30 24.71 5.88
CA ASP A 235 -0.54 24.51 4.70
C ASP A 235 -2.03 24.56 4.99
N LYS A 236 -2.48 24.08 6.18
CA LYS A 236 -3.86 24.20 6.61
C LYS A 236 -4.27 25.65 6.94
N ALA A 237 -3.37 26.41 7.54
CA ALA A 237 -3.63 27.81 7.85
C ALA A 237 -3.68 28.70 6.59
N GLU A 238 -2.95 28.34 5.52
CA GLU A 238 -3.02 29.04 4.24
C GLU A 238 -4.27 28.66 3.40
N GLN A 239 -4.86 27.48 3.62
CA GLN A 239 -6.11 27.07 2.94
C GLN A 239 -7.37 27.59 3.64
N GLU A 240 -7.29 27.99 4.91
CA GLU A 240 -8.40 28.54 5.69
C GLU A 240 -8.39 30.10 5.73
N ALA A 241 -7.42 30.75 5.10
CA ALA A 241 -7.28 32.19 5.00
C ALA A 241 -7.69 32.71 3.61
#